data_4ecf1e19fa08b9bc43c4a0fc96847f56
#
_entry.id   4ecf1e19fa08b9bc43c4a0fc96847f56
#
_cell.length_a   1.000
_cell.length_b   1.000
_cell.length_c   1.000
_cell.angle_alpha   90.00
_cell.angle_beta   90.00
_cell.angle_gamma   90.00
#
_symmetry.space_group_name_H-M   'P 1'
#
loop_
_entity.id
_entity.type
_entity.pdbx_description
1 polymer ?
#
loop_
_entity_poly.entity_id
_entity_poly.type
_entity_poly.pdbx_seq_one_letter_code
_entity_poly.pdbx_strand_id
1 'polypeptide(L)'
;RPEWESYKDDLNSELASVRNIITTSAKKNATMGQKTVISDAELQGIVPIHPYAALLLKHMSVAFNSNARSMFDFIISNDMTDAKGFKWFINTYGPLDKINLLTIDMLWDFFVGKDQNGLNDDVRIILDSYHLLKQGSLNADQERVFKTIILLEAISQRVHDVELLRPNEQNIDLAFNGTGWTKGKAKNIAVGLFEQGLLFEKPVGNGMKEYTVAN
;
A
#
# COMPACT_ATOMS: atom_id res chain seq x y z
N ARG A 1 2.00 22.47 -1.34
CA ARG A 1 3.13 23.16 -1.98
C ARG A 1 2.79 23.50 -3.42
N PRO A 2 3.08 24.71 -3.92
CA PRO A 2 2.75 25.13 -5.31
C PRO A 2 3.38 24.22 -6.37
N GLU A 3 4.58 23.71 -6.13
CA GLU A 3 5.28 22.80 -7.02
C GLU A 3 4.53 21.48 -7.27
N TRP A 4 3.84 20.94 -6.28
CA TRP A 4 3.02 19.75 -6.45
C TRP A 4 1.80 20.03 -7.33
N GLU A 5 1.18 21.19 -7.20
CA GLU A 5 0.02 21.58 -8.02
C GLU A 5 0.39 21.71 -9.50
N SER A 6 1.59 22.24 -9.81
CA SER A 6 2.04 22.39 -11.21
C SER A 6 2.32 21.05 -11.93
N TYR A 7 2.60 19.98 -11.19
CA TYR A 7 2.84 18.64 -11.74
C TYR A 7 1.68 17.65 -11.57
N LYS A 8 0.56 18.12 -11.04
CA LYS A 8 -0.60 17.27 -10.74
C LYS A 8 -1.15 16.54 -11.97
N ASP A 9 -1.24 17.23 -13.09
CA ASP A 9 -1.77 16.67 -14.33
C ASP A 9 -0.82 15.60 -14.91
N ASP A 10 0.49 15.84 -14.85
CA ASP A 10 1.50 14.88 -15.31
C ASP A 10 1.45 13.61 -14.47
N LEU A 11 1.43 13.73 -13.15
CA LEU A 11 1.31 12.59 -12.23
C LEU A 11 -0.01 11.83 -12.44
N ASN A 12 -1.11 12.53 -12.65
CA ASN A 12 -2.40 11.91 -12.93
C ASN A 12 -2.40 11.15 -14.27
N SER A 13 -1.69 11.64 -15.27
CA SER A 13 -1.54 10.95 -16.57
C SER A 13 -0.81 9.62 -16.41
N GLU A 14 0.28 9.58 -15.64
CA GLU A 14 1.02 8.35 -15.33
C GLU A 14 0.18 7.32 -14.55
N LEU A 15 -0.79 7.77 -13.78
CA LEU A 15 -1.64 6.93 -12.94
C LEU A 15 -2.98 6.52 -13.58
N ALA A 16 -3.28 6.97 -14.79
CA ALA A 16 -4.57 6.75 -15.43
C ALA A 16 -4.95 5.26 -15.54
N SER A 17 -3.99 4.40 -15.89
CA SER A 17 -4.22 2.96 -16.01
C SER A 17 -4.60 2.32 -14.68
N VAL A 18 -3.84 2.59 -13.62
CA VAL A 18 -4.11 2.01 -12.30
C VAL A 18 -5.42 2.56 -11.70
N ARG A 19 -5.73 3.84 -11.91
CA ARG A 19 -7.03 4.40 -11.49
C ARG A 19 -8.19 3.69 -12.18
N ASN A 20 -8.07 3.42 -13.49
CA ASN A 20 -9.12 2.70 -14.22
C ASN A 20 -9.36 1.28 -13.66
N ILE A 21 -8.31 0.56 -13.29
CA ILE A 21 -8.42 -0.76 -12.67
C ILE A 21 -9.17 -0.67 -11.35
N ILE A 22 -8.82 0.28 -10.49
CA ILE A 22 -9.45 0.46 -9.18
C ILE A 22 -10.92 0.86 -9.32
N THR A 23 -11.24 1.82 -10.16
CA THR A 23 -12.62 2.30 -10.35
C THR A 23 -13.51 1.27 -11.03
N THR A 24 -12.97 0.48 -11.95
CA THR A 24 -13.71 -0.63 -12.59
C THR A 24 -14.03 -1.73 -11.57
N SER A 25 -13.08 -2.09 -10.71
CA SER A 25 -13.30 -3.04 -9.62
C SER A 25 -14.34 -2.51 -8.62
N ALA A 26 -14.26 -1.25 -8.24
CA ALA A 26 -15.22 -0.61 -7.34
C ALA A 26 -16.65 -0.63 -7.89
N LYS A 27 -16.83 -0.40 -9.19
CA LYS A 27 -18.15 -0.48 -9.85
C LYS A 27 -18.71 -1.90 -9.84
N LYS A 28 -17.88 -2.89 -10.11
CA LYS A 28 -18.27 -4.32 -10.05
C LYS A 28 -18.72 -4.67 -8.63
N ASN A 29 -18.01 -4.26 -7.63
CA ASN A 29 -18.34 -4.53 -6.23
C ASN A 29 -19.63 -3.80 -5.79
N ALA A 30 -19.86 -2.59 -6.27
CA ALA A 30 -21.11 -1.86 -6.00
C ALA A 30 -22.35 -2.57 -6.54
N THR A 31 -22.26 -3.22 -7.71
CA THR A 31 -23.35 -4.05 -8.27
C THR A 31 -23.61 -5.32 -7.45
N MET A 32 -22.64 -5.77 -6.66
CA MET A 32 -22.77 -6.90 -5.73
C MET A 32 -23.18 -6.48 -4.30
N GLY A 33 -23.59 -5.21 -4.11
CA GLY A 33 -24.08 -4.69 -2.82
C GLY A 33 -23.00 -4.18 -1.87
N GLN A 34 -21.76 -4.09 -2.29
CA GLN A 34 -20.68 -3.53 -1.49
C GLN A 34 -20.69 -1.98 -1.59
N LYS A 35 -20.67 -1.31 -0.44
CA LYS A 35 -20.84 0.15 -0.36
C LYS A 35 -19.58 0.99 -0.65
N THR A 36 -18.46 0.38 -0.97
CA THR A 36 -17.18 1.09 -1.06
C THR A 36 -16.91 1.55 -2.49
N VAL A 37 -17.38 2.73 -2.84
CA VAL A 37 -17.08 3.35 -4.14
C VAL A 37 -15.99 4.40 -3.94
N ILE A 38 -14.88 4.25 -4.69
CA ILE A 38 -13.89 5.31 -4.91
C ILE A 38 -14.07 5.79 -6.33
N SER A 39 -14.33 7.09 -6.51
CA SER A 39 -14.46 7.70 -7.83
C SER A 39 -13.09 8.04 -8.42
N ASP A 40 -13.02 8.11 -9.75
CA ASP A 40 -11.81 8.57 -10.45
C ASP A 40 -11.43 10.00 -10.05
N ALA A 41 -12.41 10.88 -9.87
CA ALA A 41 -12.19 12.25 -9.41
C ALA A 41 -11.56 12.34 -8.01
N GLU A 42 -12.01 11.48 -7.08
CA GLU A 42 -11.40 11.40 -5.75
C GLU A 42 -9.93 10.96 -5.84
N LEU A 43 -9.64 9.93 -6.64
CA LEU A 43 -8.28 9.45 -6.84
C LEU A 43 -7.37 10.49 -7.50
N GLN A 44 -7.88 11.25 -8.47
CA GLN A 44 -7.14 12.36 -9.07
C GLN A 44 -6.88 13.49 -8.07
N GLY A 45 -7.84 13.76 -7.19
CA GLY A 45 -7.78 14.84 -6.20
C GLY A 45 -6.72 14.64 -5.12
N ILE A 46 -6.38 13.40 -4.81
CA ILE A 46 -5.46 13.05 -3.72
C ILE A 46 -4.00 12.84 -4.15
N VAL A 47 -3.66 13.01 -5.42
CA VAL A 47 -2.27 12.98 -5.90
C VAL A 47 -1.43 13.97 -5.07
N PRO A 48 -0.23 13.61 -4.56
CA PRO A 48 0.62 12.49 -4.94
C PRO A 48 0.42 11.16 -4.19
N ILE A 49 -0.69 10.93 -3.52
CA ILE A 49 -0.98 9.61 -2.98
C ILE A 49 -1.28 8.65 -4.14
N HIS A 50 -0.53 7.55 -4.22
CA HIS A 50 -0.76 6.52 -5.23
C HIS A 50 -2.16 5.92 -5.08
N PRO A 51 -2.90 5.64 -6.16
CA PRO A 51 -4.26 5.09 -6.09
C PRO A 51 -4.39 3.82 -5.25
N TYR A 52 -3.41 2.92 -5.29
CA TYR A 52 -3.39 1.73 -4.45
C TYR A 52 -3.19 2.06 -2.96
N ALA A 53 -2.35 3.04 -2.64
CA ALA A 53 -2.20 3.53 -1.27
C ALA A 53 -3.50 4.16 -0.75
N ALA A 54 -4.21 4.89 -1.59
CA ALA A 54 -5.52 5.45 -1.26
C ALA A 54 -6.56 4.36 -0.97
N LEU A 55 -6.61 3.33 -1.79
CA LEU A 55 -7.50 2.18 -1.58
C LEU A 55 -7.19 1.49 -0.24
N LEU A 56 -5.91 1.26 0.05
CA LEU A 56 -5.49 0.65 1.30
C LEU A 56 -5.85 1.54 2.50
N LEU A 57 -5.56 2.84 2.44
CA LEU A 57 -5.89 3.81 3.50
C LEU A 57 -7.37 3.78 3.89
N LYS A 58 -8.26 3.64 2.92
CA LYS A 58 -9.69 3.57 3.15
C LYS A 58 -10.09 2.40 4.06
N HIS A 59 -9.35 1.29 3.98
CA HIS A 59 -9.63 0.07 4.72
C HIS A 59 -8.80 -0.08 6.00
N MET A 60 -7.71 0.68 6.16
CA MET A 60 -6.78 0.50 7.29
C MET A 60 -7.41 0.80 8.65
N SER A 61 -8.21 1.84 8.75
CA SER A 61 -8.85 2.21 10.03
C SER A 61 -9.78 1.10 10.54
N VAL A 62 -10.47 0.41 9.63
CA VAL A 62 -11.33 -0.73 9.97
C VAL A 62 -10.50 -1.96 10.30
N ALA A 63 -9.50 -2.26 9.46
CA ALA A 63 -8.69 -3.47 9.59
C ALA A 63 -7.83 -3.48 10.85
N PHE A 64 -7.27 -2.33 11.22
CA PHE A 64 -6.37 -2.22 12.37
C PHE A 64 -7.08 -1.87 13.68
N ASN A 65 -8.41 -1.70 13.64
CA ASN A 65 -9.21 -1.32 14.82
C ASN A 65 -8.59 -0.16 15.62
N SER A 66 -7.94 0.75 14.93
CA SER A 66 -7.23 1.86 15.53
C SER A 66 -8.09 3.13 15.49
N ASN A 67 -8.62 3.52 16.64
CA ASN A 67 -9.31 4.80 16.79
C ASN A 67 -8.36 6.02 16.68
N ALA A 68 -7.07 5.80 16.84
CA ALA A 68 -6.06 6.85 16.91
C ALA A 68 -5.36 7.14 15.58
N ARG A 69 -5.57 6.32 14.55
CA ARG A 69 -4.83 6.40 13.28
C ARG A 69 -5.76 6.22 12.09
N SER A 70 -6.57 7.24 11.83
CA SER A 70 -7.47 7.28 10.69
C SER A 70 -6.77 7.81 9.43
N MET A 71 -7.42 7.65 8.27
CA MET A 71 -6.99 8.31 7.04
C MET A 71 -6.92 9.84 7.22
N PHE A 72 -7.83 10.40 7.99
CA PHE A 72 -7.84 11.83 8.30
C PHE A 72 -6.58 12.24 9.08
N ASP A 73 -6.24 11.48 10.13
CA ASP A 73 -5.03 11.74 10.92
C ASP A 73 -3.76 11.62 10.06
N PHE A 74 -3.71 10.65 9.15
CA PHE A 74 -2.61 10.50 8.21
C PHE A 74 -2.42 11.76 7.35
N ILE A 75 -3.51 12.34 6.85
CA ILE A 75 -3.47 13.53 5.99
C ILE A 75 -3.06 14.78 6.75
N ILE A 76 -3.58 14.98 7.97
CA ILE A 76 -3.38 16.21 8.73
C ILE A 76 -2.19 16.21 9.68
N SER A 77 -1.65 15.05 10.03
CA SER A 77 -0.54 14.92 10.99
C SER A 77 0.65 15.79 10.61
N ASN A 78 1.16 16.51 11.59
CA ASN A 78 2.38 17.32 11.47
C ASN A 78 3.62 16.59 12.00
N ASP A 79 3.48 15.36 12.45
CA ASP A 79 4.60 14.56 12.93
C ASP A 79 5.57 14.27 11.79
N MET A 80 6.81 14.70 11.98
CA MET A 80 7.88 14.58 10.99
C MET A 80 8.90 13.49 11.37
N THR A 81 8.72 12.85 12.49
CA THR A 81 9.71 11.92 13.07
C THR A 81 9.22 10.48 13.14
N ASP A 82 8.21 10.22 13.94
CA ASP A 82 7.79 8.86 14.28
C ASP A 82 6.52 8.39 13.53
N ALA A 83 5.61 9.30 13.23
CA ALA A 83 4.38 9.02 12.50
C ALA A 83 4.35 9.78 11.17
N LYS A 84 5.20 9.38 10.24
CA LYS A 84 5.41 10.02 8.94
C LYS A 84 4.16 9.92 8.07
N GLY A 85 3.33 10.97 8.10
CA GLY A 85 2.11 11.07 7.32
C GLY A 85 2.29 11.79 5.99
N PHE A 86 1.18 12.23 5.41
CA PHE A 86 1.15 12.91 4.11
C PHE A 86 1.96 14.22 4.09
N LYS A 87 1.87 15.03 5.16
CA LYS A 87 2.66 16.27 5.24
C LYS A 87 4.16 16.02 5.28
N TRP A 88 4.60 14.98 5.99
CA TRP A 88 6.00 14.57 5.93
C TRP A 88 6.42 14.26 4.50
N PHE A 89 5.61 13.49 3.76
CA PHE A 89 5.92 13.12 2.38
C PHE A 89 6.10 14.33 1.47
N ILE A 90 5.13 15.24 1.42
CA ILE A 90 5.19 16.42 0.56
C ILE A 90 6.25 17.45 0.97
N ASN A 91 6.79 17.36 2.18
CA ASN A 91 7.90 18.20 2.65
C ASN A 91 9.27 17.54 2.40
N THR A 92 9.32 16.21 2.31
CA THR A 92 10.55 15.45 2.10
C THR A 92 10.87 15.28 0.62
N TYR A 93 9.85 15.05 -0.21
CA TYR A 93 9.99 14.78 -1.64
C TYR A 93 9.39 15.90 -2.49
N GLY A 94 9.88 16.02 -3.72
CA GLY A 94 9.33 16.90 -4.76
C GLY A 94 8.74 16.10 -5.92
N PRO A 95 7.94 16.76 -6.80
CA PRO A 95 7.28 16.08 -7.92
C PRO A 95 8.24 15.54 -8.99
N LEU A 96 9.48 16.05 -9.03
CA LEU A 96 10.54 15.61 -9.94
C LEU A 96 11.53 14.63 -9.31
N ASP A 97 11.36 14.28 -8.04
CA ASP A 97 12.22 13.33 -7.38
C ASP A 97 11.97 11.90 -7.90
N LYS A 98 12.96 11.04 -7.70
CA LYS A 98 12.83 9.61 -8.01
C LYS A 98 11.63 8.98 -7.27
N ILE A 99 11.37 9.42 -6.05
CA ILE A 99 10.17 9.09 -5.28
C ILE A 99 9.26 10.31 -5.30
N ASN A 100 8.25 10.29 -6.16
CA ASN A 100 7.29 11.38 -6.34
C ASN A 100 5.84 10.95 -6.12
N LEU A 101 5.61 9.72 -5.67
CA LEU A 101 4.30 9.18 -5.30
C LEU A 101 4.40 8.48 -3.95
N LEU A 102 3.41 8.73 -3.10
CA LEU A 102 3.26 8.06 -1.81
C LEU A 102 2.62 6.69 -2.05
N THR A 103 3.44 5.65 -1.97
CA THR A 103 3.06 4.25 -2.21
C THR A 103 2.72 3.52 -0.90
N ILE A 104 2.18 2.32 -0.99
CA ILE A 104 1.71 1.52 0.17
C ILE A 104 2.80 1.36 1.23
N ASP A 105 4.03 1.05 0.83
CA ASP A 105 5.16 0.88 1.76
C ASP A 105 5.40 2.09 2.68
N MET A 106 5.09 3.29 2.20
CA MET A 106 5.26 4.54 2.97
C MET A 106 4.18 4.76 4.03
N LEU A 107 3.12 3.98 4.03
CA LEU A 107 2.11 3.98 5.09
C LEU A 107 2.62 3.27 6.35
N TRP A 108 3.68 2.49 6.23
CA TRP A 108 4.23 1.67 7.31
C TRP A 108 4.54 2.49 8.58
N ASP A 109 5.32 3.56 8.44
CA ASP A 109 5.77 4.34 9.58
C ASP A 109 4.63 5.02 10.34
N PHE A 110 3.57 5.43 9.64
CA PHE A 110 2.41 6.04 10.27
C PHE A 110 1.51 5.03 10.98
N PHE A 111 1.22 3.90 10.35
CA PHE A 111 0.23 2.94 10.86
C PHE A 111 0.84 1.82 11.71
N VAL A 112 2.07 1.44 11.45
CA VAL A 112 2.74 0.36 12.17
C VAL A 112 3.71 0.89 13.21
N GLY A 113 4.60 1.79 12.85
CA GLY A 113 5.52 2.55 13.71
C GLY A 113 6.03 1.82 14.96
N LYS A 114 6.27 2.60 16.02
CA LYS A 114 6.72 2.08 17.32
C LYS A 114 5.58 1.64 18.24
N ASP A 115 4.39 2.16 18.02
CA ASP A 115 3.23 1.89 18.88
C ASP A 115 2.25 0.96 18.19
N GLN A 116 2.36 -0.32 18.52
CA GLN A 116 1.44 -1.36 18.04
C GLN A 116 0.30 -1.63 19.04
N ASN A 117 0.16 -0.79 20.06
CA ASN A 117 -0.93 -0.90 21.02
C ASN A 117 -2.29 -0.70 20.30
N GLY A 118 -3.22 -1.60 20.54
CA GLY A 118 -4.55 -1.57 19.92
C GLY A 118 -4.66 -2.29 18.58
N LEU A 119 -3.57 -2.83 18.03
CA LEU A 119 -3.66 -3.73 16.89
C LEU A 119 -4.19 -5.11 17.33
N ASN A 120 -4.97 -5.73 16.46
CA ASN A 120 -5.39 -7.11 16.68
C ASN A 120 -4.19 -8.06 16.66
N ASP A 121 -4.22 -9.12 17.45
CA ASP A 121 -3.09 -10.04 17.62
C ASP A 121 -2.64 -10.70 16.31
N ASP A 122 -3.58 -11.11 15.45
CA ASP A 122 -3.29 -11.69 14.14
C ASP A 122 -2.58 -10.70 13.21
N VAL A 123 -3.00 -9.45 13.20
CA VAL A 123 -2.34 -8.37 12.46
C VAL A 123 -0.95 -8.11 13.02
N ARG A 124 -0.82 -8.06 14.34
CA ARG A 124 0.48 -7.84 15.01
C ARG A 124 1.49 -8.92 14.67
N ILE A 125 1.10 -10.20 14.65
CA ILE A 125 1.98 -11.31 14.27
C ILE A 125 2.54 -11.12 12.86
N ILE A 126 1.70 -10.71 11.91
CA ILE A 126 2.13 -10.44 10.53
C ILE A 126 3.12 -9.28 10.48
N LEU A 127 2.85 -8.19 11.21
CA LEU A 127 3.70 -7.01 11.25
C LEU A 127 5.04 -7.29 11.95
N ASP A 128 5.04 -8.11 12.99
CA ASP A 128 6.26 -8.49 13.72
C ASP A 128 7.23 -9.30 12.87
N SER A 129 6.73 -10.00 11.84
CA SER A 129 7.57 -10.71 10.87
C SER A 129 8.60 -9.79 10.20
N TYR A 130 8.26 -8.51 9.99
CA TYR A 130 9.20 -7.52 9.47
C TYR A 130 10.42 -7.31 10.40
N HIS A 131 10.18 -7.23 11.69
CA HIS A 131 11.26 -7.01 12.68
C HIS A 131 12.20 -8.21 12.78
N LEU A 132 11.69 -9.42 12.61
CA LEU A 132 12.51 -10.63 12.58
C LEU A 132 13.42 -10.69 11.36
N LEU A 133 12.93 -10.22 10.20
CA LEU A 133 13.66 -10.24 8.94
C LEU A 133 14.62 -9.06 8.77
N LYS A 134 14.38 -7.93 9.42
CA LYS A 134 15.24 -6.73 9.35
C LYS A 134 16.67 -6.98 9.84
N GLN A 135 16.91 -8.05 10.57
CA GLN A 135 18.26 -8.45 11.00
C GLN A 135 19.15 -9.00 9.87
N GLY A 136 18.63 -9.17 8.66
CA GLY A 136 19.36 -9.63 7.48
C GLY A 136 19.02 -8.81 6.24
N SER A 137 19.81 -7.91 5.87
CA SER A 137 20.15 -7.34 4.55
C SER A 137 19.08 -7.35 3.43
N LEU A 138 17.91 -6.75 3.63
CA LEU A 138 17.09 -6.33 2.49
C LEU A 138 17.68 -5.03 1.90
N ASN A 139 17.79 -4.96 0.58
CA ASN A 139 18.07 -3.67 -0.06
C ASN A 139 16.82 -2.77 -0.03
N ALA A 140 16.99 -1.49 -0.39
CA ALA A 140 15.91 -0.51 -0.31
C ALA A 140 14.65 -0.91 -1.12
N ASP A 141 14.81 -1.44 -2.32
CA ASP A 141 13.69 -1.86 -3.16
C ASP A 141 13.00 -3.12 -2.61
N GLN A 142 13.77 -4.08 -2.10
CA GLN A 142 13.24 -5.26 -1.43
C GLN A 142 12.45 -4.88 -0.17
N GLU A 143 12.95 -3.94 0.62
CA GLU A 143 12.25 -3.46 1.81
C GLU A 143 10.91 -2.83 1.46
N ARG A 144 10.84 -2.02 0.40
CA ARG A 144 9.60 -1.41 -0.09
C ARG A 144 8.57 -2.46 -0.49
N VAL A 145 8.96 -3.45 -1.29
CA VAL A 145 8.08 -4.53 -1.73
C VAL A 145 7.64 -5.40 -0.55
N PHE A 146 8.56 -5.71 0.35
CA PHE A 146 8.27 -6.53 1.54
C PHE A 146 7.25 -5.86 2.46
N LYS A 147 7.42 -4.56 2.77
CA LYS A 147 6.44 -3.78 3.54
C LYS A 147 5.07 -3.75 2.85
N THR A 148 5.05 -3.60 1.54
CA THR A 148 3.80 -3.63 0.75
C THR A 148 3.08 -4.96 0.91
N ILE A 149 3.80 -6.08 0.80
CA ILE A 149 3.23 -7.43 0.95
C ILE A 149 2.65 -7.63 2.36
N ILE A 150 3.39 -7.24 3.39
CA ILE A 150 2.94 -7.36 4.78
C ILE A 150 1.66 -6.55 5.01
N LEU A 151 1.60 -5.30 4.53
CA LEU A 151 0.42 -4.46 4.69
C LEU A 151 -0.79 -5.02 3.93
N LEU A 152 -0.60 -5.51 2.72
CA LEU A 152 -1.67 -6.17 1.96
C LEU A 152 -2.15 -7.45 2.67
N GLU A 153 -1.25 -8.26 3.19
CA GLU A 153 -1.60 -9.46 3.94
C GLU A 153 -2.39 -9.10 5.21
N ALA A 154 -1.91 -8.16 6.01
CA ALA A 154 -2.57 -7.72 7.23
C ALA A 154 -3.98 -7.18 6.97
N ILE A 155 -4.16 -6.38 5.92
CA ILE A 155 -5.48 -5.87 5.52
C ILE A 155 -6.39 -6.99 5.03
N SER A 156 -5.88 -7.91 4.22
CA SER A 156 -6.68 -9.00 3.63
C SER A 156 -7.17 -10.01 4.68
N GLN A 157 -6.57 -10.07 5.86
CA GLN A 157 -7.10 -10.85 6.99
C GLN A 157 -8.42 -10.27 7.54
N ARG A 158 -8.65 -8.97 7.35
CA ARG A 158 -9.81 -8.25 7.89
C ARG A 158 -10.81 -7.82 6.82
N VAL A 159 -10.37 -7.64 5.59
CA VAL A 159 -11.18 -7.17 4.47
C VAL A 159 -11.11 -8.23 3.37
N HIS A 160 -12.03 -9.19 3.44
CA HIS A 160 -12.01 -10.37 2.56
C HIS A 160 -12.53 -10.08 1.13
N ASP A 161 -13.37 -9.06 0.97
CA ASP A 161 -14.12 -8.82 -0.27
C ASP A 161 -13.43 -7.88 -1.26
N VAL A 162 -12.21 -7.46 -0.99
CA VAL A 162 -11.46 -6.55 -1.86
C VAL A 162 -10.31 -7.29 -2.52
N GLU A 163 -10.56 -7.85 -3.70
CA GLU A 163 -9.54 -8.60 -4.45
C GLU A 163 -8.26 -7.81 -4.73
N LEU A 164 -8.38 -6.49 -4.98
CA LEU A 164 -7.22 -5.63 -5.25
C LEU A 164 -6.28 -5.44 -4.05
N LEU A 165 -6.73 -5.79 -2.84
CA LEU A 165 -5.89 -5.73 -1.63
C LEU A 165 -5.28 -7.10 -1.27
N ARG A 166 -5.48 -8.13 -2.08
CA ARG A 166 -4.86 -9.45 -1.88
C ARG A 166 -3.36 -9.40 -2.22
N PRO A 167 -2.48 -10.03 -1.43
CA PRO A 167 -1.03 -10.01 -1.63
C PRO A 167 -0.56 -10.96 -2.75
N ASN A 168 -1.10 -10.81 -3.95
CA ASN A 168 -0.70 -11.55 -5.14
C ASN A 168 0.24 -10.74 -6.02
N GLU A 169 0.92 -11.41 -6.97
CA GLU A 169 1.91 -10.78 -7.85
C GLU A 169 1.34 -9.59 -8.64
N GLN A 170 0.11 -9.71 -9.13
CA GLN A 170 -0.51 -8.65 -9.93
C GLN A 170 -0.77 -7.39 -9.09
N ASN A 171 -1.30 -7.54 -7.89
CA ASN A 171 -1.58 -6.40 -7.00
C ASN A 171 -0.30 -5.77 -6.47
N ILE A 172 0.72 -6.56 -6.16
CA ILE A 172 2.03 -6.07 -5.76
C ILE A 172 2.64 -5.21 -6.87
N ASP A 173 2.58 -5.67 -8.12
CA ASP A 173 3.11 -4.91 -9.25
C ASP A 173 2.32 -3.62 -9.53
N LEU A 174 0.99 -3.68 -9.46
CA LEU A 174 0.12 -2.52 -9.61
C LEU A 174 0.32 -1.46 -8.52
N ALA A 175 0.71 -1.87 -7.31
CA ALA A 175 1.01 -0.95 -6.20
C ALA A 175 2.19 0.00 -6.49
N PHE A 176 3.04 -0.34 -7.46
CA PHE A 176 4.17 0.48 -7.92
C PHE A 176 4.01 1.00 -9.36
N ASN A 177 2.86 0.78 -9.99
CA ASN A 177 2.59 1.27 -11.33
C ASN A 177 2.54 2.82 -11.34
N GLY A 178 3.21 3.43 -12.31
CA GLY A 178 3.30 4.90 -12.43
C GLY A 178 4.37 5.55 -11.55
N THR A 179 5.18 4.77 -10.83
CA THR A 179 6.25 5.27 -9.93
C THR A 179 7.61 5.41 -10.63
N GLY A 180 7.69 5.18 -11.93
CA GLY A 180 8.96 5.06 -12.65
C GLY A 180 9.57 3.66 -12.60
N TRP A 181 9.07 2.75 -11.80
CA TRP A 181 9.45 1.35 -11.86
C TRP A 181 8.89 0.69 -13.14
N THR A 182 9.72 -0.10 -13.80
CA THR A 182 9.28 -0.86 -14.97
C THR A 182 8.23 -1.89 -14.58
N LYS A 183 7.30 -2.17 -15.49
CA LYS A 183 6.28 -3.21 -15.31
C LYS A 183 6.95 -4.54 -15.00
N GLY A 184 6.50 -5.21 -13.94
CA GLY A 184 7.05 -6.48 -13.49
C GLY A 184 8.19 -6.37 -12.48
N LYS A 185 8.77 -5.18 -12.24
CA LYS A 185 9.87 -5.02 -11.28
C LYS A 185 9.45 -5.43 -9.86
N ALA A 186 8.34 -4.94 -9.36
CA ALA A 186 7.88 -5.27 -8.01
C ALA A 186 7.52 -6.77 -7.89
N LYS A 187 6.85 -7.33 -8.91
CA LYS A 187 6.60 -8.76 -9.01
C LYS A 187 7.88 -9.58 -8.95
N ASN A 188 8.90 -9.22 -9.73
CA ASN A 188 10.17 -9.95 -9.76
C ASN A 188 10.90 -9.88 -8.42
N ILE A 189 10.82 -8.75 -7.72
CA ILE A 189 11.34 -8.61 -6.36
C ILE A 189 10.61 -9.55 -5.39
N ALA A 190 9.29 -9.64 -5.47
CA ALA A 190 8.51 -10.55 -4.64
C ALA A 190 8.88 -12.01 -4.88
N VAL A 191 9.04 -12.42 -6.15
CA VAL A 191 9.54 -13.76 -6.52
C VAL A 191 10.93 -14.02 -5.93
N GLY A 192 11.84 -13.06 -6.03
CA GLY A 192 13.17 -13.17 -5.42
C GLY A 192 13.14 -13.31 -3.90
N LEU A 193 12.25 -12.60 -3.21
CA LEU A 193 12.06 -12.75 -1.76
C LEU A 193 11.53 -14.14 -1.40
N PHE A 194 10.62 -14.69 -2.20
CA PHE A 194 10.14 -16.05 -2.04
C PHE A 194 11.27 -17.08 -2.26
N GLU A 195 12.06 -16.94 -3.32
CA GLU A 195 13.20 -17.81 -3.61
C GLU A 195 14.28 -17.77 -2.51
N GLN A 196 14.42 -16.66 -1.82
CA GLN A 196 15.30 -16.50 -0.66
C GLN A 196 14.71 -17.07 0.64
N GLY A 197 13.49 -17.59 0.61
CA GLY A 197 12.81 -18.15 1.79
C GLY A 197 12.29 -17.10 2.76
N LEU A 198 12.15 -15.84 2.35
CA LEU A 198 11.61 -14.74 3.17
C LEU A 198 10.09 -14.61 3.06
N LEU A 199 9.51 -15.20 2.05
CA LEU A 199 8.07 -15.30 1.83
C LEU A 199 7.68 -16.75 1.57
N PHE A 200 6.42 -17.07 1.85
CA PHE A 200 5.78 -18.32 1.49
C PHE A 200 4.68 -18.07 0.47
N GLU A 201 4.31 -19.07 -0.30
CA GLU A 201 3.16 -19.02 -1.20
C GLU A 201 1.98 -19.78 -0.61
N LYS A 202 0.82 -19.15 -0.66
CA LYS A 202 -0.46 -19.75 -0.27
C LYS A 202 -1.34 -19.89 -1.52
N PRO A 203 -1.72 -21.10 -1.92
CA PRO A 203 -2.68 -21.29 -3.01
C PRO A 203 -4.06 -20.81 -2.57
N VAL A 204 -4.74 -20.03 -3.41
CA VAL A 204 -6.06 -19.45 -3.13
C VAL A 204 -7.15 -19.88 -4.14
N GLY A 205 -6.91 -20.93 -4.88
CA GLY A 205 -7.82 -21.42 -5.93
C GLY A 205 -7.55 -20.78 -7.30
N ASN A 206 -8.18 -21.34 -8.34
CA ASN A 206 -8.07 -20.88 -9.75
C ASN A 206 -6.62 -20.71 -10.27
N GLY A 207 -5.66 -21.44 -9.68
CA GLY A 207 -4.24 -21.31 -10.04
C GLY A 207 -3.58 -20.02 -9.54
N MET A 208 -4.27 -19.19 -8.76
CA MET A 208 -3.71 -18.01 -8.16
C MET A 208 -3.00 -18.32 -6.85
N LYS A 209 -1.97 -17.53 -6.56
CA LYS A 209 -1.17 -17.64 -5.34
C LYS A 209 -1.09 -16.28 -4.67
N GLU A 210 -1.06 -16.31 -3.35
CA GLU A 210 -0.79 -15.15 -2.52
C GLU A 210 0.50 -15.35 -1.75
N TYR A 211 1.23 -14.27 -1.54
CA TYR A 211 2.38 -14.30 -0.65
C TYR A 211 1.94 -14.13 0.81
N THR A 212 2.66 -14.80 1.70
CA THR A 212 2.45 -14.72 3.14
C THR A 212 3.81 -14.73 3.86
N VAL A 213 3.88 -14.08 5.00
CA VAL A 213 5.03 -14.13 5.92
C VAL A 213 4.82 -15.14 7.04
N ALA A 214 3.61 -15.64 7.20
CA ALA A 214 3.25 -16.67 8.17
C ALA A 214 3.36 -18.06 7.54
N ASN A 215 4.05 -18.97 8.21
CA ASN A 215 4.15 -20.38 7.83
C ASN A 215 3.07 -21.21 8.57
#